data_6845a6e10e127ebff4d8ede73b5fa2ae
#
_entry.id   6845a6e10e127ebff4d8ede73b5fa2ae
#
_cell.length_a   1.000
_cell.length_b   1.000
_cell.length_c   1.000
_cell.angle_alpha   90.00
_cell.angle_beta   90.00
_cell.angle_gamma   90.00
#
_symmetry.space_group_name_H-M   'P 1'
#
loop_
_entity.id
_entity.type
_entity.pdbx_description
1 polymer ?
#
loop_
_entity_poly.entity_id
_entity_poly.type
_entity_poly.pdbx_seq_one_letter_code
_entity_poly.pdbx_strand_id
1 'polypeptide(L)'
;EASTGPPPVPRSFANSSGTCLGPAFGSDLARPGAALYGINPTPGRPNPMRQAVRLMGRVLAVRDIPAGATVGYNATWTAARPSRIATVGIGYADGWDRDLSGRGRAFFDGAPVPLVGRVSMDLTTFDVTDHPAIGPGIWLEFLGPHQTADDVAALAETNGYEILTSLALRLPRVYEAA
;
A
#
# COMPACT_ATOMS: atom_id res chain seq x y z
N GLU A 1 36.90 31.59 33.21
CA GLU A 1 36.61 32.34 31.97
C GLU A 1 35.48 31.61 31.26
N ALA A 2 34.28 32.25 31.15
CA ALA A 2 33.15 31.70 30.41
C ALA A 2 33.49 31.71 28.91
N SER A 3 33.31 30.56 28.24
CA SER A 3 33.49 30.43 26.80
C SER A 3 32.55 31.41 26.08
N THR A 4 33.13 32.39 25.38
CA THR A 4 32.42 33.40 24.59
C THR A 4 32.10 32.93 23.16
N GLY A 5 32.08 31.61 22.95
CA GLY A 5 31.66 31.04 21.66
C GLY A 5 30.15 31.16 21.42
N PRO A 6 29.68 31.14 20.14
CA PRO A 6 28.26 31.11 19.85
C PRO A 6 27.60 29.89 20.53
N PRO A 7 26.31 30.00 20.92
CA PRO A 7 25.63 28.87 21.53
C PRO A 7 25.65 27.65 20.58
N PRO A 8 25.72 26.41 21.15
CA PRO A 8 25.77 25.21 20.34
C PRO A 8 24.50 25.12 19.48
N VAL A 9 24.68 24.94 18.17
CA VAL A 9 23.56 24.76 17.22
C VAL A 9 22.99 23.35 17.39
N PRO A 10 21.68 23.22 17.61
CA PRO A 10 21.03 21.91 17.70
C PRO A 10 21.25 21.10 16.43
N ARG A 11 21.61 19.82 16.59
CA ARG A 11 21.87 18.89 15.49
C ARG A 11 20.68 17.95 15.30
N SER A 12 20.29 17.74 14.03
CA SER A 12 19.26 16.78 13.66
C SER A 12 19.82 15.81 12.63
N PHE A 13 20.02 14.57 13.03
CA PHE A 13 20.64 13.55 12.18
C PHE A 13 19.67 12.40 11.87
N ALA A 14 19.04 11.81 12.90
CA ALA A 14 18.28 10.58 12.79
C ALA A 14 16.93 10.78 12.10
N ASN A 15 16.69 10.04 11.02
CA ASN A 15 15.35 9.74 10.46
C ASN A 15 14.72 8.56 11.24
N SER A 16 13.66 7.93 10.70
CA SER A 16 13.00 6.76 11.32
C SER A 16 13.99 5.63 11.60
N SER A 17 14.81 5.27 10.62
CA SER A 17 15.79 4.19 10.75
C SER A 17 16.86 4.54 11.79
N GLY A 18 17.46 5.71 11.70
CA GLY A 18 18.47 6.16 12.67
C GLY A 18 17.94 6.19 14.10
N THR A 19 16.71 6.66 14.30
CA THR A 19 16.05 6.70 15.61
C THR A 19 15.89 5.29 16.21
N CYS A 20 15.54 4.29 15.37
CA CYS A 20 15.31 2.92 15.81
C CYS A 20 16.59 2.06 15.88
N LEU A 21 17.71 2.52 15.34
CA LEU A 21 19.01 1.83 15.44
C LEU A 21 19.70 2.01 16.80
N GLY A 22 19.25 2.95 17.61
CA GLY A 22 19.72 3.13 18.98
C GLY A 22 20.47 4.43 19.25
N PRO A 23 20.95 4.63 20.51
CA PRO A 23 21.49 5.91 20.99
C PRO A 23 22.70 6.44 20.22
N ALA A 24 23.50 5.56 19.62
CA ALA A 24 24.68 5.97 18.83
C ALA A 24 24.32 6.85 17.61
N PHE A 25 23.08 6.78 17.13
CA PHE A 25 22.54 7.57 16.03
C PHE A 25 21.70 8.76 16.51
N GLY A 26 21.63 8.95 17.82
CA GLY A 26 20.88 10.04 18.46
C GLY A 26 21.50 11.41 18.18
N SER A 27 20.68 12.44 18.26
CA SER A 27 21.03 13.85 18.17
C SER A 27 20.01 14.67 18.95
N ASP A 28 20.15 15.99 18.94
CA ASP A 28 19.24 16.87 19.70
C ASP A 28 17.79 16.82 19.20
N LEU A 29 17.59 16.45 17.91
CA LEU A 29 16.26 16.32 17.30
C LEU A 29 16.20 15.09 16.40
N ALA A 30 15.24 14.20 16.65
CA ALA A 30 14.91 13.09 15.76
C ALA A 30 13.79 13.46 14.75
N ARG A 31 13.80 12.83 13.57
CA ARG A 31 12.81 13.05 12.51
C ARG A 31 12.15 11.73 12.07
N PRO A 32 11.41 11.02 12.93
CA PRO A 32 10.84 9.70 12.65
C PRO A 32 9.55 9.78 11.79
N GLY A 33 9.63 10.25 10.54
CA GLY A 33 8.46 10.42 9.67
C GLY A 33 7.76 9.09 9.33
N ALA A 34 8.41 8.20 8.59
CA ALA A 34 7.80 6.98 8.06
C ALA A 34 7.37 5.99 9.15
N ALA A 35 8.11 5.89 10.25
CA ALA A 35 7.76 5.04 11.38
C ALA A 35 6.39 5.40 11.99
N LEU A 36 6.00 6.67 11.95
CA LEU A 36 4.69 7.14 12.45
C LEU A 36 3.52 6.58 11.61
N TYR A 37 3.77 6.17 10.39
CA TYR A 37 2.78 5.59 9.47
C TYR A 37 2.84 4.06 9.40
N GLY A 38 3.69 3.43 10.22
CA GLY A 38 3.79 1.97 10.28
C GLY A 38 4.83 1.34 9.35
N ILE A 39 5.62 2.13 8.62
CA ILE A 39 6.73 1.63 7.80
C ILE A 39 7.82 1.05 8.70
N ASN A 40 8.35 -0.14 8.33
CA ASN A 40 9.43 -0.77 9.06
C ASN A 40 10.70 0.09 9.01
N PRO A 41 11.17 0.66 10.13
CA PRO A 41 12.37 1.49 10.14
C PRO A 41 13.67 0.68 10.03
N THR A 42 13.60 -0.63 10.24
CA THR A 42 14.76 -1.54 10.23
C THR A 42 14.48 -2.78 9.37
N PRO A 43 14.51 -2.65 8.02
CA PRO A 43 14.28 -3.77 7.12
C PRO A 43 15.16 -4.98 7.49
N GLY A 44 14.59 -6.20 7.39
CA GLY A 44 15.25 -7.43 7.81
C GLY A 44 15.10 -7.78 9.30
N ARG A 45 14.43 -6.92 10.09
CA ARG A 45 14.01 -7.20 11.47
C ARG A 45 12.49 -7.12 11.58
N PRO A 46 11.88 -7.75 12.60
CA PRO A 46 10.45 -7.57 12.87
C PRO A 46 10.10 -6.09 12.98
N ASN A 47 9.02 -5.69 12.34
CA ASN A 47 8.56 -4.30 12.38
C ASN A 47 8.00 -3.96 13.77
N PRO A 48 8.59 -3.01 14.52
CA PRO A 48 8.07 -2.60 15.82
C PRO A 48 6.92 -1.59 15.73
N MET A 49 6.63 -1.08 14.53
CA MET A 49 5.60 -0.05 14.30
C MET A 49 4.23 -0.69 14.04
N ARG A 50 3.17 0.04 14.37
CA ARG A 50 1.79 -0.36 14.05
C ARG A 50 1.38 0.24 12.71
N GLN A 51 0.66 -0.54 11.91
CA GLN A 51 0.03 -0.03 10.69
C GLN A 51 -0.98 1.07 11.03
N ALA A 52 -0.75 2.27 10.48
CA ALA A 52 -1.59 3.44 10.74
C ALA A 52 -2.46 3.84 9.53
N VAL A 53 -2.18 3.30 8.33
CA VAL A 53 -2.86 3.67 7.09
C VAL A 53 -3.68 2.49 6.59
N ARG A 54 -4.94 2.76 6.23
CA ARG A 54 -5.81 1.83 5.50
C ARG A 54 -6.19 2.46 4.16
N LEU A 55 -6.09 1.68 3.10
CA LEU A 55 -6.60 2.05 1.78
C LEU A 55 -7.66 1.04 1.37
N MET A 56 -8.86 1.52 1.13
CA MET A 56 -10.01 0.70 0.75
C MET A 56 -10.51 1.08 -0.63
N GLY A 57 -10.75 0.09 -1.48
CA GLY A 57 -11.29 0.29 -2.82
C GLY A 57 -12.69 -0.29 -2.95
N ARG A 58 -13.62 0.48 -3.51
CA ARG A 58 -15.00 0.03 -3.70
C ARG A 58 -15.14 -0.75 -5.00
N VAL A 59 -15.74 -1.93 -4.94
CA VAL A 59 -16.14 -2.71 -6.11
C VAL A 59 -17.26 -1.96 -6.84
N LEU A 60 -17.03 -1.64 -8.11
CA LEU A 60 -17.98 -0.92 -8.98
C LEU A 60 -18.84 -1.87 -9.78
N ALA A 61 -18.25 -2.97 -10.24
CA ALA A 61 -18.95 -3.99 -11.04
C ALA A 61 -18.30 -5.36 -10.85
N VAL A 62 -19.07 -6.42 -11.06
CA VAL A 62 -18.59 -7.79 -11.18
C VAL A 62 -19.14 -8.36 -12.47
N ARG A 63 -18.31 -9.08 -13.24
CA ARG A 63 -18.69 -9.72 -14.50
C ARG A 63 -18.23 -11.16 -14.51
N ASP A 64 -19.11 -12.05 -14.98
CA ASP A 64 -18.77 -13.42 -15.31
C ASP A 64 -18.17 -13.46 -16.72
N ILE A 65 -17.05 -14.17 -16.86
CA ILE A 65 -16.36 -14.35 -18.14
C ILE A 65 -16.06 -15.83 -18.37
N PRO A 66 -16.12 -16.32 -19.62
CA PRO A 66 -15.77 -17.71 -19.93
C PRO A 66 -14.26 -17.96 -19.81
N ALA A 67 -13.87 -19.22 -19.73
CA ALA A 67 -12.49 -19.63 -19.95
C ALA A 67 -11.98 -19.13 -21.31
N GLY A 68 -10.71 -18.70 -21.36
CA GLY A 68 -10.10 -18.11 -22.56
C GLY A 68 -10.35 -16.62 -22.77
N ALA A 69 -11.28 -16.01 -22.02
CA ALA A 69 -11.47 -14.54 -22.06
C ALA A 69 -10.28 -13.82 -21.44
N THR A 70 -9.96 -12.63 -21.98
CA THR A 70 -8.83 -11.81 -21.49
C THR A 70 -9.32 -10.63 -20.68
N VAL A 71 -8.46 -10.14 -19.76
CA VAL A 71 -8.76 -8.99 -18.89
C VAL A 71 -7.66 -7.93 -18.99
N GLY A 72 -8.09 -6.68 -19.06
CA GLY A 72 -7.23 -5.50 -19.01
C GLY A 72 -6.52 -5.16 -20.32
N TYR A 73 -5.76 -4.10 -20.30
CA TYR A 73 -4.99 -3.61 -21.45
C TYR A 73 -3.98 -4.64 -21.93
N ASN A 74 -3.87 -4.76 -23.25
CA ASN A 74 -2.97 -5.67 -23.97
C ASN A 74 -3.25 -7.15 -23.68
N ALA A 75 -4.44 -7.52 -23.15
CA ALA A 75 -4.83 -8.90 -22.89
C ALA A 75 -3.75 -9.71 -22.14
N THR A 76 -3.12 -9.10 -21.12
CA THR A 76 -1.98 -9.69 -20.41
C THR A 76 -2.36 -10.81 -19.46
N TRP A 77 -3.66 -10.96 -19.17
CA TRP A 77 -4.19 -12.04 -18.34
C TRP A 77 -5.33 -12.74 -19.10
N THR A 78 -5.33 -14.07 -19.04
CA THR A 78 -6.35 -14.91 -19.67
C THR A 78 -6.97 -15.83 -18.63
N ALA A 79 -8.31 -15.90 -18.58
CA ALA A 79 -9.05 -16.75 -17.66
C ALA A 79 -8.83 -18.24 -18.00
N ALA A 80 -8.23 -18.99 -17.08
CA ALA A 80 -8.00 -20.44 -17.23
C ALA A 80 -9.30 -21.25 -17.04
N ARG A 81 -10.30 -20.67 -16.38
CA ARG A 81 -11.61 -21.27 -16.08
C ARG A 81 -12.69 -20.18 -16.21
N PRO A 82 -13.99 -20.53 -16.25
CA PRO A 82 -15.04 -19.53 -16.05
C PRO A 82 -14.76 -18.76 -14.74
N SER A 83 -14.70 -17.43 -14.84
CA SER A 83 -14.22 -16.58 -13.76
C SER A 83 -15.14 -15.40 -13.53
N ARG A 84 -15.16 -14.91 -12.28
CA ARG A 84 -15.84 -13.67 -11.89
C ARG A 84 -14.79 -12.59 -11.67
N ILE A 85 -14.92 -11.48 -12.40
CA ILE A 85 -13.96 -10.39 -12.36
C ILE A 85 -14.60 -9.15 -11.77
N ALA A 86 -14.07 -8.69 -10.64
CA ALA A 86 -14.44 -7.44 -10.03
C ALA A 86 -13.62 -6.28 -10.61
N THR A 87 -14.29 -5.17 -10.89
CA THR A 87 -13.65 -3.89 -11.22
C THR A 87 -13.77 -2.98 -10.01
N VAL A 88 -12.63 -2.46 -9.53
CA VAL A 88 -12.53 -1.61 -8.34
C VAL A 88 -12.08 -0.21 -8.73
N GLY A 89 -12.68 0.81 -8.10
CA GLY A 89 -12.41 2.22 -8.36
C GLY A 89 -11.14 2.73 -7.69
N ILE A 90 -10.02 2.07 -7.96
CA ILE A 90 -8.65 2.50 -7.60
C ILE A 90 -7.72 2.14 -8.75
N GLY A 91 -6.85 3.07 -9.13
CA GLY A 91 -5.84 2.88 -10.15
C GLY A 91 -4.56 3.67 -9.87
N TYR A 92 -3.67 3.77 -10.87
CA TYR A 92 -2.38 4.43 -10.65
C TYR A 92 -2.49 5.95 -10.41
N ALA A 93 -3.56 6.61 -10.87
CA ALA A 93 -3.83 8.00 -10.54
C ALA A 93 -4.28 8.22 -9.08
N ASP A 94 -4.59 7.14 -8.35
CA ASP A 94 -4.85 7.12 -6.91
C ASP A 94 -3.61 6.76 -6.10
N GLY A 95 -2.51 6.39 -6.76
CA GLY A 95 -1.27 5.94 -6.14
C GLY A 95 -1.15 4.42 -6.02
N TRP A 96 -2.05 3.63 -6.66
CA TRP A 96 -1.89 2.19 -6.76
C TRP A 96 -0.98 1.86 -7.93
N ASP A 97 0.27 1.51 -7.64
CA ASP A 97 1.34 1.42 -8.61
C ASP A 97 1.00 0.48 -9.78
N ARG A 98 1.39 0.89 -10.98
CA ARG A 98 1.18 0.11 -12.20
C ARG A 98 2.04 -1.15 -12.26
N ASP A 99 3.16 -1.19 -11.56
CA ASP A 99 4.05 -2.35 -11.46
C ASP A 99 3.44 -3.49 -10.62
N LEU A 100 2.35 -3.22 -9.90
CA LEU A 100 1.52 -4.23 -9.26
C LEU A 100 0.70 -5.07 -10.24
N SER A 101 0.69 -4.74 -11.53
CA SER A 101 -0.04 -5.48 -12.57
C SER A 101 0.38 -6.96 -12.60
N GLY A 102 -0.59 -7.86 -12.36
CA GLY A 102 -0.35 -9.31 -12.32
C GLY A 102 0.40 -9.83 -11.08
N ARG A 103 0.80 -8.97 -10.15
CA ARG A 103 1.50 -9.34 -8.91
C ARG A 103 0.75 -8.90 -7.64
N GLY A 104 0.00 -7.82 -7.76
CA GLY A 104 -0.74 -7.23 -6.66
C GLY A 104 -1.91 -8.09 -6.20
N ARG A 105 -2.44 -7.74 -5.04
CA ARG A 105 -3.64 -8.33 -4.46
C ARG A 105 -4.35 -7.29 -3.61
N ALA A 106 -5.61 -7.52 -3.36
CA ALA A 106 -6.38 -6.89 -2.31
C ALA A 106 -6.83 -7.95 -1.31
N PHE A 107 -7.51 -7.55 -0.24
CA PHE A 107 -8.04 -8.49 0.76
C PHE A 107 -9.53 -8.25 0.97
N PHE A 108 -10.24 -9.34 1.19
CA PHE A 108 -11.64 -9.35 1.60
C PHE A 108 -11.81 -10.32 2.77
N ASP A 109 -12.27 -9.81 3.91
CA ASP A 109 -12.40 -10.57 5.17
C ASP A 109 -11.13 -11.37 5.52
N GLY A 110 -9.95 -10.75 5.30
CA GLY A 110 -8.65 -11.36 5.57
C GLY A 110 -8.16 -12.34 4.51
N ALA A 111 -8.96 -12.67 3.51
CA ALA A 111 -8.57 -13.55 2.41
C ALA A 111 -8.00 -12.73 1.23
N PRO A 112 -6.88 -13.17 0.61
CA PRO A 112 -6.30 -12.48 -0.53
C PRO A 112 -7.14 -12.66 -1.79
N VAL A 113 -7.31 -11.57 -2.53
CA VAL A 113 -8.01 -11.50 -3.82
C VAL A 113 -7.00 -11.06 -4.88
N PRO A 114 -6.63 -11.90 -5.84
CA PRO A 114 -5.55 -11.61 -6.78
C PRO A 114 -5.93 -10.53 -7.79
N LEU A 115 -5.01 -9.60 -8.05
CA LEU A 115 -5.10 -8.65 -9.14
C LEU A 115 -4.86 -9.37 -10.46
N VAL A 116 -5.74 -9.15 -11.43
CA VAL A 116 -5.66 -9.73 -12.78
C VAL A 116 -5.65 -8.62 -13.84
N GLY A 117 -4.83 -8.81 -14.87
CA GLY A 117 -4.62 -7.81 -15.89
C GLY A 117 -3.72 -6.66 -15.41
N ARG A 118 -3.84 -5.51 -16.08
CA ARG A 118 -3.03 -4.32 -15.78
C ARG A 118 -3.80 -3.31 -14.94
N VAL A 119 -3.09 -2.67 -14.01
CA VAL A 119 -3.60 -1.48 -13.30
C VAL A 119 -3.82 -0.38 -14.34
N SER A 120 -5.04 0.18 -14.38
CA SER A 120 -5.42 1.31 -15.22
C SER A 120 -5.28 2.63 -14.45
N MET A 121 -5.59 3.74 -15.11
CA MET A 121 -5.52 5.07 -14.49
C MET A 121 -6.38 5.16 -13.22
N ASP A 122 -7.64 4.72 -13.29
CA ASP A 122 -8.64 4.90 -12.25
C ASP A 122 -9.24 3.58 -11.76
N LEU A 123 -8.85 2.45 -12.36
CA LEU A 123 -9.49 1.15 -12.13
C LEU A 123 -8.44 0.04 -12.02
N THR A 124 -8.76 -0.94 -11.18
CA THR A 124 -8.01 -2.20 -11.08
C THR A 124 -8.99 -3.37 -11.08
N THR A 125 -8.60 -4.49 -11.69
CA THR A 125 -9.43 -5.70 -11.80
C THR A 125 -8.89 -6.84 -10.95
N PHE A 126 -9.80 -7.61 -10.35
CA PHE A 126 -9.48 -8.70 -9.43
C PHE A 126 -10.28 -9.96 -9.78
N ASP A 127 -9.65 -11.12 -9.69
CA ASP A 127 -10.36 -12.39 -9.77
C ASP A 127 -11.05 -12.69 -8.42
N VAL A 128 -12.36 -12.66 -8.42
CA VAL A 128 -13.22 -12.90 -7.25
C VAL A 128 -14.02 -14.21 -7.37
N THR A 129 -13.58 -15.11 -8.24
CA THR A 129 -14.28 -16.38 -8.53
C THR A 129 -14.51 -17.19 -7.26
N ASP A 130 -13.53 -17.26 -6.39
CA ASP A 130 -13.59 -18.03 -5.15
C ASP A 130 -14.18 -17.23 -3.97
N HIS A 131 -14.65 -16.00 -4.23
CA HIS A 131 -15.26 -15.10 -3.25
C HIS A 131 -16.69 -14.67 -3.66
N PRO A 132 -17.67 -15.56 -3.58
CA PRO A 132 -19.04 -15.30 -4.09
C PRO A 132 -19.74 -14.13 -3.39
N ALA A 133 -19.36 -13.78 -2.18
CA ALA A 133 -19.89 -12.64 -1.44
C ALA A 133 -19.45 -11.27 -2.00
N ILE A 134 -18.38 -11.24 -2.82
CA ILE A 134 -17.93 -9.97 -3.41
C ILE A 134 -18.88 -9.57 -4.55
N GLY A 135 -19.47 -8.40 -4.42
CA GLY A 135 -20.37 -7.78 -5.40
C GLY A 135 -20.20 -6.26 -5.43
N PRO A 136 -20.91 -5.57 -6.31
CA PRO A 136 -20.89 -4.11 -6.36
C PRO A 136 -21.22 -3.48 -5.01
N GLY A 137 -20.44 -2.47 -4.62
CA GLY A 137 -20.58 -1.78 -3.33
C GLY A 137 -19.72 -2.33 -2.21
N ILE A 138 -19.22 -3.55 -2.31
CA ILE A 138 -18.28 -4.15 -1.34
C ILE A 138 -16.94 -3.40 -1.38
N TRP A 139 -16.28 -3.33 -0.22
CA TRP A 139 -14.95 -2.73 -0.08
C TRP A 139 -13.89 -3.82 0.00
N LEU A 140 -12.81 -3.65 -0.78
CA LEU A 140 -11.59 -4.45 -0.69
C LEU A 140 -10.50 -3.65 -0.01
N GLU A 141 -9.71 -4.29 0.84
CA GLU A 141 -8.55 -3.71 1.50
C GLU A 141 -7.33 -3.79 0.57
N PHE A 142 -6.73 -2.64 0.28
CA PHE A 142 -5.51 -2.50 -0.52
C PHE A 142 -4.28 -2.29 0.38
N LEU A 143 -4.46 -1.52 1.45
CA LEU A 143 -3.51 -1.37 2.55
C LEU A 143 -4.28 -1.52 3.86
N GLY A 144 -3.69 -2.17 4.83
CA GLY A 144 -4.32 -2.35 6.13
C GLY A 144 -3.65 -3.46 6.95
N PRO A 145 -4.37 -4.05 7.90
CA PRO A 145 -3.81 -5.08 8.77
C PRO A 145 -3.38 -6.36 8.06
N HIS A 146 -3.95 -6.67 6.86
CA HIS A 146 -3.62 -7.88 6.10
C HIS A 146 -2.53 -7.64 5.05
N GLN A 147 -2.25 -6.38 4.70
CA GLN A 147 -1.22 -5.99 3.74
C GLN A 147 -0.68 -4.62 4.09
N THR A 148 0.56 -4.56 4.56
CA THR A 148 1.23 -3.31 4.91
C THR A 148 1.74 -2.57 3.67
N ALA A 149 2.12 -1.30 3.83
CA ALA A 149 2.78 -0.56 2.76
C ALA A 149 4.13 -1.19 2.36
N ASP A 150 4.84 -1.82 3.29
CA ASP A 150 6.09 -2.53 3.00
C ASP A 150 5.83 -3.81 2.17
N ASP A 151 4.73 -4.54 2.41
CA ASP A 151 4.33 -5.71 1.61
C ASP A 151 4.00 -5.30 0.16
N VAL A 152 3.25 -4.21 -0.02
CA VAL A 152 2.92 -3.68 -1.35
C VAL A 152 4.18 -3.19 -2.05
N ALA A 153 5.07 -2.50 -1.34
CA ALA A 153 6.34 -2.03 -1.87
C ALA A 153 7.23 -3.17 -2.37
N ALA A 154 7.28 -4.28 -1.63
CA ALA A 154 8.01 -5.48 -2.06
C ALA A 154 7.47 -6.07 -3.37
N LEU A 155 6.14 -6.03 -3.58
CA LEU A 155 5.51 -6.48 -4.83
C LEU A 155 5.76 -5.51 -6.01
N ALA A 156 5.88 -4.22 -5.73
CA ALA A 156 6.12 -3.16 -6.71
C ALA A 156 7.62 -2.88 -6.93
N GLU A 157 8.52 -3.61 -6.24
CA GLU A 157 9.97 -3.44 -6.30
C GLU A 157 10.45 -2.03 -5.90
N THR A 158 9.76 -1.44 -4.90
CA THR A 158 10.04 -0.12 -4.34
C THR A 158 10.13 -0.16 -2.80
N ASN A 159 9.86 0.95 -2.14
CA ASN A 159 9.84 1.08 -0.69
C ASN A 159 8.50 1.65 -0.18
N GLY A 160 8.19 1.37 1.10
CA GLY A 160 6.92 1.80 1.70
C GLY A 160 6.71 3.32 1.73
N TYR A 161 7.78 4.12 1.65
CA TYR A 161 7.69 5.59 1.58
C TYR A 161 7.00 6.02 0.27
N GLU A 162 7.42 5.44 -0.85
CA GLU A 162 6.84 5.74 -2.17
C GLU A 162 5.37 5.34 -2.21
N ILE A 163 5.03 4.16 -1.69
CA ILE A 163 3.63 3.72 -1.63
C ILE A 163 2.76 4.74 -0.90
N LEU A 164 3.19 5.22 0.28
CA LEU A 164 2.37 6.17 1.05
C LEU A 164 2.36 7.58 0.46
N THR A 165 3.48 8.05 -0.10
CA THR A 165 3.56 9.39 -0.68
C THR A 165 2.89 9.50 -2.04
N SER A 166 2.68 8.38 -2.73
CA SER A 166 1.96 8.31 -4.00
C SER A 166 0.44 8.39 -3.84
N LEU A 167 -0.10 8.17 -2.62
CA LEU A 167 -1.55 8.23 -2.40
C LEU A 167 -2.11 9.61 -2.73
N ALA A 168 -2.98 9.66 -3.74
CA ALA A 168 -3.48 10.89 -4.32
C ALA A 168 -4.36 11.71 -3.35
N LEU A 169 -4.30 13.03 -3.48
CA LEU A 169 -5.12 13.94 -2.67
C LEU A 169 -6.62 13.83 -2.95
N ARG A 170 -7.01 13.28 -4.10
CA ARG A 170 -8.42 13.05 -4.46
C ARG A 170 -9.10 11.94 -3.66
N LEU A 171 -8.33 11.07 -2.99
CA LEU A 171 -8.88 10.04 -2.11
C LEU A 171 -9.47 10.70 -0.85
N PRO A 172 -10.74 10.43 -0.51
CA PRO A 172 -11.32 10.86 0.76
C PRO A 172 -10.51 10.30 1.93
N ARG A 173 -10.16 11.15 2.89
CA ARG A 173 -9.41 10.76 4.09
C ARG A 173 -10.31 10.81 5.30
N VAL A 174 -10.38 9.71 6.02
CA VAL A 174 -11.08 9.58 7.30
C VAL A 174 -10.03 9.35 8.37
N TYR A 175 -10.09 10.13 9.44
CA TYR A 175 -9.20 9.99 10.59
C TYR A 175 -9.97 9.32 11.71
N GLU A 176 -9.46 8.18 12.18
CA GLU A 176 -10.03 7.41 13.27
C GLU A 176 -9.16 7.58 14.52
N ALA A 177 -9.80 7.71 15.70
CA ALA A 177 -9.07 7.67 16.96
C ALA A 177 -8.53 6.24 17.18
N ALA A 178 -7.30 6.15 17.72
CA ALA A 178 -6.65 4.87 18.01
C ALA A 178 -7.23 4.20 19.26
#